data_fbe8f899ef4d54d4a037ac40309f3905
#
_entry.id   fbe8f899ef4d54d4a037ac40309f3905
#
_cell.length_a   1.000
_cell.length_b   1.000
_cell.length_c   1.000
_cell.angle_alpha   90.00
_cell.angle_beta   90.00
_cell.angle_gamma   90.00
#
_symmetry.space_group_name_H-M   'P 1'
#
loop_
_entity.id
_entity.type
_entity.pdbx_description
1 polymer ?
#
loop_
_entity_poly.entity_id
_entity_poly.type
_entity_poly.pdbx_seq_one_letter_code
_entity_poly.pdbx_strand_id
1 'polypeptide(L)'
;DVLKWQGVVFVGMFLAWSFVPQNVMPPEVIAILGYGAAMLICSLKGLKVEQKMDLKSVLTIASFLFFAEVVSETGILSMVAGYLQANIANPKILVMAIMLITSVVAGIFSAGPAAAAMMPIIIQLCNGPLSAQSDWIAVAYAAAICAGSSLFMWSATAGFILSGKVSGAGITDADGSNTSWGVAQYMKYGFVNYAIQISIALLVMAIIL
;
A
#
# COMPACT_ATOMS: atom_id res chain seq x y z
N ASP A 1 -8.03 -19.55 -26.20
CA ASP A 1 -6.91 -18.79 -25.63
C ASP A 1 -7.34 -17.63 -24.73
N VAL A 2 -8.21 -17.96 -23.77
CA VAL A 2 -8.79 -16.96 -22.84
C VAL A 2 -7.70 -16.31 -22.00
N LEU A 3 -6.69 -17.08 -21.56
CA LEU A 3 -5.59 -16.57 -20.73
C LEU A 3 -4.82 -15.43 -21.41
N LYS A 4 -4.60 -15.52 -22.73
CA LYS A 4 -3.92 -14.45 -23.48
C LYS A 4 -4.76 -13.17 -23.48
N TRP A 5 -6.07 -13.27 -23.69
CA TRP A 5 -6.96 -12.12 -23.68
C TRP A 5 -7.10 -11.50 -22.28
N GLN A 6 -7.12 -12.32 -21.24
CA GLN A 6 -7.08 -11.85 -19.86
C GLN A 6 -5.78 -11.09 -19.59
N GLY A 7 -4.65 -11.60 -20.08
CA GLY A 7 -3.36 -10.90 -20.00
C GLY A 7 -3.37 -9.55 -20.73
N VAL A 8 -3.98 -9.48 -21.91
CA VAL A 8 -4.12 -8.20 -22.65
C VAL A 8 -4.96 -7.18 -21.87
N VAL A 9 -6.09 -7.62 -21.28
CA VAL A 9 -6.91 -6.74 -20.43
C VAL A 9 -6.11 -6.24 -19.23
N PHE A 10 -5.39 -7.13 -18.55
CA PHE A 10 -4.57 -6.76 -17.38
C PHE A 10 -3.48 -5.73 -17.75
N VAL A 11 -2.74 -5.97 -18.82
CA VAL A 11 -1.72 -5.03 -19.31
C VAL A 11 -2.36 -3.71 -19.72
N GLY A 12 -3.52 -3.75 -20.40
CA GLY A 12 -4.26 -2.55 -20.78
C GLY A 12 -4.70 -1.72 -19.56
N MET A 13 -5.19 -2.36 -18.50
CA MET A 13 -5.52 -1.69 -17.24
C MET A 13 -4.29 -1.04 -16.60
N PHE A 14 -3.17 -1.77 -16.57
CA PHE A 14 -1.92 -1.26 -16.00
C PHE A 14 -1.41 -0.03 -16.75
N LEU A 15 -1.44 -0.08 -18.08
CA LEU A 15 -1.09 1.07 -18.92
C LEU A 15 -2.05 2.24 -18.71
N ALA A 16 -3.36 1.96 -18.62
CA ALA A 16 -4.33 3.00 -18.34
C ALA A 16 -4.09 3.68 -17.00
N TRP A 17 -3.80 2.92 -15.92
CA TRP A 17 -3.45 3.50 -14.62
C TRP A 17 -2.16 4.33 -14.65
N SER A 18 -1.22 3.99 -15.53
CA SER A 18 0.07 4.69 -15.61
C SER A 18 0.01 5.97 -16.43
N PHE A 19 -0.83 6.02 -17.47
CA PHE A 19 -0.80 7.09 -18.46
C PHE A 19 -2.07 7.94 -18.51
N VAL A 20 -3.20 7.45 -18.02
CA VAL A 20 -4.45 8.24 -18.00
C VAL A 20 -4.50 9.09 -16.74
N PRO A 21 -4.59 10.42 -16.87
CA PRO A 21 -4.72 11.31 -15.72
C PRO A 21 -6.00 11.00 -14.91
N GLN A 22 -5.88 11.02 -13.57
CA GLN A 22 -6.98 10.67 -12.67
C GLN A 22 -8.21 11.59 -12.78
N ASN A 23 -8.01 12.83 -13.20
CA ASN A 23 -9.10 13.77 -13.49
C ASN A 23 -9.88 13.43 -14.75
N VAL A 24 -9.32 12.63 -15.67
CA VAL A 24 -9.99 12.16 -16.88
C VAL A 24 -10.70 10.84 -16.61
N MET A 25 -10.02 9.90 -15.97
CA MET A 25 -10.59 8.61 -15.62
C MET A 25 -10.03 8.13 -14.27
N PRO A 26 -10.84 8.13 -13.22
CA PRO A 26 -10.44 7.62 -11.91
C PRO A 26 -10.01 6.16 -11.96
N PRO A 27 -9.05 5.73 -11.12
CA PRO A 27 -8.53 4.36 -11.09
C PRO A 27 -9.61 3.29 -10.92
N GLU A 28 -10.68 3.62 -10.18
CA GLU A 28 -11.83 2.74 -9.93
C GLU A 28 -12.59 2.43 -11.22
N VAL A 29 -12.75 3.43 -12.08
CA VAL A 29 -13.44 3.28 -13.37
C VAL A 29 -12.63 2.38 -14.29
N ILE A 30 -11.31 2.54 -14.33
CA ILE A 30 -10.42 1.65 -15.09
C ILE A 30 -10.54 0.21 -14.58
N ALA A 31 -10.59 0.01 -13.26
CA ALA A 31 -10.76 -1.30 -12.65
C ALA A 31 -12.10 -1.96 -13.03
N ILE A 32 -13.20 -1.21 -12.96
CA ILE A 32 -14.55 -1.69 -13.34
C ILE A 32 -14.61 -2.05 -14.82
N LEU A 33 -14.08 -1.21 -15.69
CA LEU A 33 -14.05 -1.47 -17.14
C LEU A 33 -13.19 -2.69 -17.47
N GLY A 34 -12.03 -2.84 -16.85
CA GLY A 34 -11.18 -4.00 -17.01
C GLY A 34 -11.83 -5.29 -16.52
N TYR A 35 -12.50 -5.25 -15.37
CA TYR A 35 -13.28 -6.36 -14.86
C TYR A 35 -14.41 -6.73 -15.83
N GLY A 36 -15.18 -5.76 -16.30
CA GLY A 36 -16.24 -5.97 -17.30
C GLY A 36 -15.73 -6.58 -18.59
N ALA A 37 -14.61 -6.10 -19.13
CA ALA A 37 -13.97 -6.66 -20.31
C ALA A 37 -13.51 -8.12 -20.08
N ALA A 38 -12.91 -8.41 -18.94
CA ALA A 38 -12.49 -9.75 -18.57
C ALA A 38 -13.68 -10.72 -18.49
N MET A 39 -14.77 -10.29 -17.88
CA MET A 39 -16.02 -11.09 -17.78
C MET A 39 -16.66 -11.32 -19.15
N LEU A 40 -16.69 -10.30 -19.99
CA LEU A 40 -17.21 -10.40 -21.37
C LEU A 40 -16.42 -11.44 -22.17
N ILE A 41 -15.09 -11.43 -22.10
CA ILE A 41 -14.23 -12.40 -22.77
C ILE A 41 -14.54 -13.83 -22.29
N CYS A 42 -14.71 -14.03 -20.99
CA CYS A 42 -15.08 -15.34 -20.44
C CYS A 42 -16.45 -15.80 -20.96
N SER A 43 -17.42 -14.91 -20.97
CA SER A 43 -18.78 -15.18 -21.46
C SER A 43 -18.79 -15.56 -22.94
N LEU A 44 -18.11 -14.79 -23.77
CA LEU A 44 -18.00 -15.04 -25.22
C LEU A 44 -17.31 -16.38 -25.55
N LYS A 45 -16.49 -16.87 -24.65
CA LYS A 45 -15.81 -18.17 -24.78
C LYS A 45 -16.56 -19.32 -24.09
N GLY A 46 -17.78 -19.08 -23.62
CA GLY A 46 -18.62 -20.09 -22.96
C GLY A 46 -18.09 -20.58 -21.61
N LEU A 47 -17.15 -19.85 -21.00
CA LEU A 47 -16.65 -20.20 -19.68
C LEU A 47 -17.65 -19.73 -18.61
N LYS A 48 -18.13 -20.67 -17.81
CA LYS A 48 -18.89 -20.37 -16.60
C LYS A 48 -17.89 -19.90 -15.54
N VAL A 49 -17.80 -18.59 -15.36
CA VAL A 49 -17.04 -18.02 -14.24
C VAL A 49 -17.94 -18.11 -13.02
N GLU A 50 -17.66 -19.05 -12.11
CA GLU A 50 -18.26 -19.03 -10.79
C GLU A 50 -17.70 -17.80 -10.05
N GLN A 51 -18.54 -16.80 -9.89
CA GLN A 51 -18.21 -15.64 -9.07
C GLN A 51 -18.29 -16.06 -7.59
N LYS A 52 -17.22 -16.64 -7.09
CA LYS A 52 -17.04 -16.79 -5.64
C LYS A 52 -16.51 -15.46 -5.11
N MET A 53 -17.43 -14.55 -4.82
CA MET A 53 -17.10 -13.31 -4.14
C MET A 53 -16.77 -13.64 -2.68
N ASP A 54 -15.52 -13.47 -2.29
CA ASP A 54 -15.10 -13.58 -0.90
C ASP A 54 -15.57 -12.34 -0.12
N LEU A 55 -16.86 -12.34 0.21
CA LEU A 55 -17.51 -11.23 0.90
C LEU A 55 -16.84 -10.94 2.25
N LYS A 56 -16.31 -11.96 2.92
CA LYS A 56 -15.60 -11.79 4.19
C LYS A 56 -14.34 -10.93 4.00
N SER A 57 -13.52 -11.24 3.01
CA SER A 57 -12.32 -10.44 2.71
C SER A 57 -12.68 -9.02 2.28
N VAL A 58 -13.71 -8.85 1.45
CA VAL A 58 -14.18 -7.53 1.01
C VAL A 58 -14.63 -6.68 2.21
N LEU A 59 -15.48 -7.23 3.10
CA LEU A 59 -15.95 -6.52 4.28
C LEU A 59 -14.82 -6.22 5.26
N THR A 60 -13.88 -7.14 5.43
CA THR A 60 -12.71 -6.91 6.29
C THR A 60 -11.88 -5.74 5.76
N ILE A 61 -11.55 -5.74 4.46
CA ILE A 61 -10.80 -4.64 3.84
C ILE A 61 -11.56 -3.32 3.98
N ALA A 62 -12.85 -3.30 3.65
CA ALA A 62 -13.70 -2.11 3.77
C ALA A 62 -13.72 -1.57 5.20
N SER A 63 -13.82 -2.44 6.21
CA SER A 63 -13.81 -2.05 7.62
C SER A 63 -12.48 -1.42 8.03
N PHE A 64 -11.36 -1.96 7.59
CA PHE A 64 -10.05 -1.38 7.89
C PHE A 64 -9.82 -0.05 7.18
N LEU A 65 -10.23 0.08 5.92
CA LEU A 65 -10.15 1.34 5.19
C LEU A 65 -11.02 2.41 5.84
N PHE A 66 -12.24 2.07 6.22
CA PHE A 66 -13.14 2.98 6.95
C PHE A 66 -12.53 3.41 8.29
N PHE A 67 -11.99 2.46 9.07
CA PHE A 67 -11.33 2.79 10.33
C PHE A 67 -10.11 3.70 10.13
N ALA A 68 -9.29 3.44 9.12
CA ALA A 68 -8.14 4.27 8.78
C ALA A 68 -8.56 5.70 8.39
N GLU A 69 -9.67 5.84 7.65
CA GLU A 69 -10.23 7.15 7.29
C GLU A 69 -10.76 7.88 8.53
N VAL A 70 -11.50 7.21 9.40
CA VAL A 70 -11.95 7.80 10.67
C VAL A 70 -10.77 8.30 11.50
N VAL A 71 -9.69 7.53 11.63
CA VAL A 71 -8.48 7.97 12.34
C VAL A 71 -7.84 9.18 11.67
N SER A 72 -7.79 9.21 10.34
CA SER A 72 -7.29 10.37 9.58
C SER A 72 -8.10 11.64 9.88
N GLU A 73 -9.43 11.52 9.85
CA GLU A 73 -10.35 12.64 10.12
C GLU A 73 -10.27 13.17 11.57
N THR A 74 -9.82 12.37 12.54
CA THR A 74 -9.59 12.86 13.92
C THR A 74 -8.48 13.91 14.01
N GLY A 75 -7.64 14.05 12.99
CA GLY A 75 -6.50 14.96 12.99
C GLY A 75 -5.32 14.51 13.85
N ILE A 76 -5.38 13.34 14.49
CA ILE A 76 -4.28 12.83 15.34
C ILE A 76 -2.97 12.77 14.58
N LEU A 77 -2.99 12.30 13.33
CA LEU A 77 -1.78 12.19 12.50
C LEU A 77 -1.20 13.57 12.17
N SER A 78 -2.08 14.55 11.90
CA SER A 78 -1.67 15.95 11.67
C SER A 78 -1.11 16.60 12.93
N MET A 79 -1.64 16.25 14.13
CA MET A 79 -1.07 16.70 15.41
C MET A 79 0.33 16.13 15.62
N VAL A 80 0.56 14.86 15.35
CA VAL A 80 1.90 14.24 15.43
C VAL A 80 2.86 14.93 14.47
N ALA A 81 2.44 15.18 13.25
CA ALA A 81 3.22 15.87 12.23
C ALA A 81 3.60 17.30 12.67
N GLY A 82 2.63 18.06 13.19
CA GLY A 82 2.85 19.41 13.74
C GLY A 82 3.79 19.42 14.95
N TYR A 83 3.66 18.44 15.84
CA TYR A 83 4.57 18.28 16.98
C TYR A 83 6.01 18.03 16.54
N LEU A 84 6.23 17.17 15.56
CA LEU A 84 7.57 16.93 15.01
C LEU A 84 8.16 18.19 14.41
N GLN A 85 7.39 18.91 13.61
CA GLN A 85 7.81 20.15 12.97
C GLN A 85 8.17 21.24 13.99
N ALA A 86 7.42 21.32 15.10
CA ALA A 86 7.67 22.29 16.15
C ALA A 86 8.93 21.98 17.00
N ASN A 87 9.28 20.69 17.15
CA ASN A 87 10.35 20.27 18.06
C ASN A 87 11.66 19.89 17.34
N ILE A 88 11.63 19.66 16.04
CA ILE A 88 12.82 19.29 15.26
C ILE A 88 13.19 20.46 14.33
N ALA A 89 14.14 21.27 14.76
CA ALA A 89 14.59 22.44 14.01
C ALA A 89 15.43 22.07 12.77
N ASN A 90 16.11 20.92 12.77
CA ASN A 90 16.95 20.50 11.65
C ASN A 90 16.09 19.82 10.57
N PRO A 91 15.98 20.41 9.35
CA PRO A 91 15.13 19.87 8.29
C PRO A 91 15.50 18.44 7.88
N LYS A 92 16.76 18.07 7.89
CA LYS A 92 17.24 16.73 7.54
C LYS A 92 16.77 15.68 8.54
N ILE A 93 16.88 15.99 9.82
CA ILE A 93 16.40 15.11 10.91
C ILE A 93 14.86 15.03 10.86
N LEU A 94 14.20 16.15 10.57
CA LEU A 94 12.75 16.19 10.46
C LEU A 94 12.22 15.26 9.35
N VAL A 95 12.84 15.28 8.15
CA VAL A 95 12.48 14.36 7.06
C VAL A 95 12.63 12.91 7.49
N MET A 96 13.77 12.54 8.08
CA MET A 96 14.02 11.18 8.53
C MET A 96 13.03 10.73 9.62
N ALA A 97 12.71 11.62 10.56
CA ALA A 97 11.71 11.34 11.60
C ALA A 97 10.31 11.15 11.00
N ILE A 98 9.90 12.00 10.05
CA ILE A 98 8.63 11.88 9.35
C ILE A 98 8.57 10.56 8.57
N MET A 99 9.62 10.19 7.83
CA MET A 99 9.69 8.92 7.11
C MET A 99 9.50 7.73 8.04
N LEU A 100 10.22 7.72 9.17
CA LEU A 100 10.12 6.64 10.14
C LEU A 100 8.71 6.54 10.74
N ILE A 101 8.14 7.65 11.18
CA ILE A 101 6.81 7.69 11.78
C ILE A 101 5.74 7.34 10.74
N THR A 102 5.83 7.89 9.53
CA THR A 102 4.90 7.54 8.45
C THR A 102 4.94 6.05 8.13
N SER A 103 6.12 5.45 8.12
CA SER A 103 6.23 4.01 7.85
C SER A 103 5.57 3.16 8.93
N VAL A 104 5.71 3.52 10.21
CA VAL A 104 5.04 2.82 11.32
C VAL A 104 3.53 3.02 11.25
N VAL A 105 3.09 4.26 11.02
CA VAL A 105 1.66 4.60 10.90
C VAL A 105 1.02 3.90 9.69
N ALA A 106 1.71 3.85 8.55
CA ALA A 106 1.29 3.10 7.37
C ALA A 106 1.16 1.60 7.65
N GLY A 107 2.04 1.07 8.50
CA GLY A 107 1.96 -0.30 8.98
C GLY A 107 0.72 -0.57 9.83
N ILE A 108 0.40 0.31 10.74
CA ILE A 108 -0.70 0.12 11.70
C ILE A 108 -2.07 0.39 11.06
N PHE A 109 -2.22 1.48 10.34
CA PHE A 109 -3.52 1.94 9.86
C PHE A 109 -3.76 1.65 8.38
N SER A 110 -2.91 2.10 7.52
CA SER A 110 -2.87 1.89 6.06
C SER A 110 -1.92 2.92 5.43
N ALA A 111 -1.39 2.60 4.27
CA ALA A 111 -0.47 3.46 3.53
C ALA A 111 -1.11 4.80 3.10
N GLY A 112 -2.35 4.79 2.63
CA GLY A 112 -3.02 5.97 2.09
C GLY A 112 -3.20 7.11 3.12
N PRO A 113 -3.93 6.89 4.21
CA PRO A 113 -4.13 7.91 5.26
C PRO A 113 -2.81 8.38 5.89
N ALA A 114 -1.85 7.47 6.13
CA ALA A 114 -0.55 7.83 6.66
C ALA A 114 0.22 8.78 5.72
N ALA A 115 0.21 8.47 4.43
CA ALA A 115 0.83 9.32 3.41
C ALA A 115 0.16 10.69 3.35
N ALA A 116 -1.16 10.73 3.28
CA ALA A 116 -1.92 11.97 3.16
C ALA A 116 -1.68 12.92 4.35
N ALA A 117 -1.63 12.41 5.57
CA ALA A 117 -1.43 13.22 6.78
C ALA A 117 -0.04 13.87 6.88
N MET A 118 1.00 13.18 6.40
CA MET A 118 2.38 13.68 6.50
C MET A 118 2.87 14.41 5.23
N MET A 119 2.20 14.20 4.09
CA MET A 119 2.58 14.78 2.80
C MET A 119 2.70 16.32 2.82
N PRO A 120 1.82 17.10 3.47
CA PRO A 120 1.94 18.56 3.50
C PRO A 120 3.28 19.05 4.04
N ILE A 121 3.84 18.37 5.05
CA ILE A 121 5.14 18.75 5.62
C ILE A 121 6.27 18.38 4.67
N ILE A 122 6.20 17.22 4.04
CA ILE A 122 7.19 16.81 3.01
C ILE A 122 7.20 17.81 1.87
N ILE A 123 6.05 18.22 1.36
CA ILE A 123 5.93 19.24 0.31
C ILE A 123 6.53 20.58 0.76
N GLN A 124 6.26 21.01 2.00
CA GLN A 124 6.82 22.24 2.54
C GLN A 124 8.35 22.19 2.62
N LEU A 125 8.93 21.07 3.04
CA LEU A 125 10.38 20.88 3.11
C LEU A 125 11.01 20.83 1.71
N CYS A 126 10.37 20.18 0.77
CA CYS A 126 10.81 20.09 -0.63
C CYS A 126 10.72 21.45 -1.37
N ASN A 127 9.74 22.28 -1.04
CA ASN A 127 9.60 23.62 -1.62
C ASN A 127 10.44 24.69 -0.88
N GLY A 128 11.05 24.33 0.23
CA GLY A 128 11.81 25.24 1.10
C GLY A 128 13.27 24.80 1.29
N PRO A 129 13.64 24.45 2.54
CA PRO A 129 15.04 24.27 2.92
C PRO A 129 15.74 23.07 2.25
N LEU A 130 14.98 22.13 1.69
CA LEU A 130 15.51 20.92 1.05
C LEU A 130 15.12 20.82 -0.43
N SER A 131 14.88 21.94 -1.09
CA SER A 131 14.43 21.96 -2.50
C SER A 131 15.44 21.30 -3.47
N ALA A 132 16.73 21.39 -3.20
CA ALA A 132 17.76 20.74 -4.01
C ALA A 132 17.72 19.20 -3.97
N GLN A 133 17.11 18.62 -2.92
CA GLN A 133 16.98 17.18 -2.71
C GLN A 133 15.54 16.68 -2.85
N SER A 134 14.62 17.50 -3.38
CA SER A 134 13.19 17.21 -3.42
C SER A 134 12.84 15.85 -4.04
N ASP A 135 13.47 15.50 -5.16
CA ASP A 135 13.20 14.25 -5.88
C ASP A 135 13.60 13.03 -5.03
N TRP A 136 14.75 13.11 -4.39
CA TRP A 136 15.23 12.05 -3.51
C TRP A 136 14.36 11.89 -2.27
N ILE A 137 13.89 12.99 -1.69
CA ILE A 137 12.98 12.99 -0.55
C ILE A 137 11.66 12.34 -0.95
N ALA A 138 11.12 12.68 -2.12
CA ALA A 138 9.87 12.08 -2.61
C ALA A 138 10.00 10.56 -2.80
N VAL A 139 11.08 10.09 -3.42
CA VAL A 139 11.34 8.66 -3.61
C VAL A 139 11.53 7.94 -2.28
N ALA A 140 12.32 8.51 -1.37
CA ALA A 140 12.57 7.90 -0.07
C ALA A 140 11.33 7.88 0.82
N TYR A 141 10.50 8.92 0.74
CA TYR A 141 9.21 8.97 1.42
C TYR A 141 8.26 7.89 0.91
N ALA A 142 8.16 7.72 -0.41
CA ALA A 142 7.39 6.63 -1.01
C ALA A 142 7.91 5.25 -0.57
N ALA A 143 9.24 5.06 -0.52
CA ALA A 143 9.85 3.84 -0.04
C ALA A 143 9.53 3.57 1.44
N ALA A 144 9.50 4.60 2.30
CA ALA A 144 9.11 4.48 3.70
C ALA A 144 7.65 4.04 3.86
N ILE A 145 6.74 4.59 3.05
CA ILE A 145 5.32 4.17 3.03
C ILE A 145 5.21 2.70 2.59
N CYS A 146 5.93 2.31 1.54
CA CYS A 146 5.96 0.92 1.06
C CYS A 146 6.54 -0.04 2.12
N ALA A 147 7.57 0.38 2.84
CA ALA A 147 8.10 -0.40 3.95
C ALA A 147 7.02 -0.64 5.01
N GLY A 148 6.32 0.40 5.44
CA GLY A 148 5.22 0.31 6.40
C GLY A 148 4.11 -0.63 5.94
N SER A 149 3.72 -0.55 4.67
CA SER A 149 2.66 -1.43 4.14
C SER A 149 3.01 -2.92 4.12
N SER A 150 4.26 -3.29 4.36
CA SER A 150 4.67 -4.68 4.52
C SER A 150 4.63 -5.19 5.96
N LEU A 151 4.44 -4.32 6.96
CA LEU A 151 4.60 -4.65 8.37
C LEU A 151 3.52 -5.62 8.88
N PHE A 152 2.26 -5.29 8.66
CA PHE A 152 1.12 -6.13 9.07
C PHE A 152 0.31 -6.60 7.87
N MET A 153 -0.42 -7.68 8.04
CA MET A 153 -1.26 -8.26 7.00
C MET A 153 -2.35 -7.28 6.51
N TRP A 154 -2.81 -6.40 7.36
CA TRP A 154 -3.83 -5.38 7.06
C TRP A 154 -3.28 -4.05 6.55
N SER A 155 -1.96 -3.84 6.64
CA SER A 155 -1.32 -2.61 6.13
C SER A 155 -1.49 -2.43 4.63
N ALA A 156 -1.65 -3.54 3.92
CA ALA A 156 -1.95 -3.55 2.49
C ALA A 156 -3.01 -4.61 2.15
N THR A 157 -3.87 -4.29 1.20
CA THR A 157 -4.93 -5.17 0.69
C THR A 157 -4.40 -6.55 0.26
N ALA A 158 -3.18 -6.59 -0.28
CA ALA A 158 -2.52 -7.80 -0.74
C ALA A 158 -2.32 -8.83 0.38
N GLY A 159 -2.11 -8.41 1.63
CA GLY A 159 -1.93 -9.31 2.76
C GLY A 159 -3.15 -10.17 3.04
N PHE A 160 -4.34 -9.57 3.03
CA PHE A 160 -5.60 -10.30 3.19
C PHE A 160 -5.88 -11.25 2.03
N ILE A 161 -5.62 -10.80 0.80
CA ILE A 161 -5.81 -11.63 -0.39
C ILE A 161 -4.89 -12.84 -0.33
N LEU A 162 -3.62 -12.65 0.04
CA LEU A 162 -2.66 -13.74 0.21
C LEU A 162 -3.13 -14.74 1.26
N SER A 163 -3.55 -14.27 2.44
CA SER A 163 -4.07 -15.12 3.50
C SER A 163 -5.25 -15.97 3.05
N GLY A 164 -6.22 -15.34 2.38
CA GLY A 164 -7.39 -16.05 1.84
C GLY A 164 -7.02 -17.10 0.78
N LYS A 165 -6.08 -16.77 -0.11
CA LYS A 165 -5.61 -17.70 -1.16
C LYS A 165 -4.83 -18.88 -0.59
N VAL A 166 -3.92 -18.66 0.36
CA VAL A 166 -3.16 -19.75 1.01
C VAL A 166 -4.10 -20.67 1.77
N SER A 167 -5.02 -20.10 2.56
CA SER A 167 -5.99 -20.90 3.32
C SER A 167 -6.95 -21.68 2.43
N GLY A 168 -7.31 -21.14 1.26
CA GLY A 168 -8.20 -21.80 0.29
C GLY A 168 -7.51 -22.80 -0.64
N ALA A 169 -6.18 -22.78 -0.71
CA ALA A 169 -5.42 -23.65 -1.61
C ALA A 169 -5.24 -25.10 -1.11
N GLY A 170 -5.57 -25.36 0.17
CA GLY A 170 -5.42 -26.70 0.77
C GLY A 170 -3.97 -27.18 0.82
N ILE A 171 -3.02 -26.24 0.91
CA ILE A 171 -1.59 -26.57 1.01
C ILE A 171 -1.34 -27.15 2.40
N THR A 172 -0.63 -28.27 2.45
CA THR A 172 -0.21 -28.89 3.72
C THR A 172 1.27 -28.68 3.97
N ASP A 173 1.59 -28.40 5.23
CA ASP A 173 2.96 -28.34 5.71
C ASP A 173 3.61 -29.72 5.79
N ALA A 174 4.90 -29.80 6.05
CA ALA A 174 5.65 -31.04 6.09
C ALA A 174 5.16 -32.00 7.21
N ASP A 175 4.46 -31.49 8.22
CA ASP A 175 3.84 -32.26 9.31
C ASP A 175 2.42 -32.76 8.98
N GLY A 176 1.91 -32.48 7.77
CA GLY A 176 0.56 -32.84 7.31
C GLY A 176 -0.53 -31.91 7.79
N SER A 177 -0.23 -30.84 8.52
CA SER A 177 -1.20 -29.81 8.89
C SER A 177 -1.52 -28.88 7.71
N ASN A 178 -2.73 -28.31 7.69
CA ASN A 178 -3.07 -27.32 6.68
C ASN A 178 -2.25 -26.04 6.91
N THR A 179 -1.52 -25.60 5.89
CA THR A 179 -0.81 -24.33 5.91
C THR A 179 -1.78 -23.18 6.13
N SER A 180 -1.60 -22.44 7.20
CA SER A 180 -2.35 -21.23 7.50
C SER A 180 -1.44 -20.01 7.43
N TRP A 181 -1.77 -19.06 6.57
CA TRP A 181 -1.06 -17.79 6.50
C TRP A 181 -1.76 -16.76 7.39
N GLY A 182 -1.58 -16.93 8.70
CA GLY A 182 -2.18 -16.06 9.72
C GLY A 182 -1.37 -14.79 10.00
N VAL A 183 -1.94 -13.92 10.84
CA VAL A 183 -1.32 -12.64 11.24
C VAL A 183 0.08 -12.84 11.79
N ALA A 184 0.27 -13.78 12.71
CA ALA A 184 1.57 -14.04 13.36
C ALA A 184 2.65 -14.47 12.35
N GLN A 185 2.27 -15.31 11.40
CA GLN A 185 3.17 -15.79 10.35
C GLN A 185 3.54 -14.66 9.38
N TYR A 186 2.55 -13.85 9.00
CA TYR A 186 2.80 -12.67 8.18
C TYR A 186 3.74 -11.68 8.87
N MET A 187 3.51 -11.37 10.14
CA MET A 187 4.35 -10.45 10.92
C MET A 187 5.79 -10.88 10.98
N LYS A 188 6.07 -12.18 11.10
CA LYS A 188 7.43 -12.71 11.15
C LYS A 188 8.26 -12.29 9.92
N TYR A 189 7.68 -12.40 8.73
CA TYR A 189 8.34 -12.01 7.48
C TYR A 189 8.18 -10.53 7.19
N GLY A 190 7.02 -9.97 7.48
CA GLY A 190 6.70 -8.55 7.27
C GLY A 190 7.62 -7.64 8.08
N PHE A 191 7.91 -7.98 9.35
CA PHE A 191 8.82 -7.20 10.18
C PHE A 191 10.26 -7.20 9.66
N VAL A 192 10.76 -8.34 9.18
CA VAL A 192 12.10 -8.42 8.58
C VAL A 192 12.15 -7.58 7.30
N ASN A 193 11.14 -7.70 6.45
CA ASN A 193 11.04 -6.93 5.21
C ASN A 193 10.95 -5.42 5.50
N TYR A 194 10.11 -5.04 6.46
CA TYR A 194 10.00 -3.66 6.94
C TYR A 194 11.35 -3.12 7.42
N ALA A 195 12.03 -3.85 8.30
CA ALA A 195 13.30 -3.42 8.87
C ALA A 195 14.37 -3.20 7.79
N ILE A 196 14.44 -4.09 6.80
CA ILE A 196 15.38 -3.95 5.68
C ILE A 196 15.02 -2.73 4.84
N GLN A 197 13.77 -2.59 4.41
CA GLN A 197 13.35 -1.50 3.53
C GLN A 197 13.49 -0.14 4.19
N ILE A 198 13.04 0.02 5.44
CA ILE A 198 13.16 1.32 6.13
C ILE A 198 14.61 1.68 6.43
N SER A 199 15.45 0.69 6.77
CA SER A 199 16.87 0.93 6.99
C SER A 199 17.58 1.40 5.73
N ILE A 200 17.28 0.79 4.59
CA ILE A 200 17.83 1.22 3.30
C ILE A 200 17.35 2.65 2.96
N ALA A 201 16.05 2.94 3.12
CA ALA A 201 15.52 4.26 2.83
C ALA A 201 16.15 5.34 3.70
N LEU A 202 16.28 5.10 5.01
CA LEU A 202 16.92 6.03 5.93
C LEU A 202 18.43 6.20 5.68
N LEU A 203 19.13 5.10 5.33
CA LEU A 203 20.56 5.15 4.98
C LEU A 203 20.80 5.98 3.72
N VAL A 204 20.00 5.75 2.68
CA VAL A 204 20.08 6.53 1.44
C VAL A 204 19.84 8.00 1.74
N MET A 205 18.83 8.34 2.55
CA MET A 205 18.58 9.73 2.94
C MET A 205 19.71 10.32 3.78
N ALA A 206 20.30 9.57 4.69
CA ALA A 206 21.43 10.04 5.48
C ALA A 206 22.69 10.37 4.64
N ILE A 207 22.85 9.70 3.50
CA ILE A 207 23.95 9.95 2.55
C ILE A 207 23.65 11.18 1.67
N ILE A 208 22.38 11.36 1.26
CA ILE A 208 21.98 12.41 0.31
C ILE A 208 21.78 13.76 1.01
N LEU A 209 21.27 13.77 2.23
CA LEU A 209 21.07 14.97 3.05
C LEU A 209 22.34 15.43 3.76
#